data_8ecdb7f4c420ca6c2460818e257dd2b8
#
_entry.id   8ecdb7f4c420ca6c2460818e257dd2b8
#
_cell.length_a   1.000
_cell.length_b   1.000
_cell.length_c   1.000
_cell.angle_alpha   90.00
_cell.angle_beta   90.00
_cell.angle_gamma   90.00
#
_symmetry.space_group_name_H-M   'P 1'
#
loop_
_entity.id
_entity.type
_entity.pdbx_description
1 polymer ?
#
loop_
_entity_poly.entity_id
_entity_poly.type
_entity_poly.pdbx_seq_one_letter_code
_entity_poly.pdbx_strand_id
1 'polypeptide(L)'
;MGNTIVLFEVTVKNGRMDDYLKMSGSLKESLANAEGFIRAERFSSLATEGKLLSMSVWENEECVSKWRNFAVHRMAQKHGRMNDFADYKITVVTPVRSYTMIDRAAAPADSNAYLEV
;
A
#
# COMPACT_ATOMS: atom_id res chain seq x y z
N MET A 1 -14.03 -13.72 4.23
CA MET A 1 -13.00 -13.10 5.08
C MET A 1 -12.53 -11.81 4.43
N GLY A 2 -12.18 -10.85 5.23
CA GLY A 2 -11.78 -9.54 4.73
C GLY A 2 -10.42 -9.53 4.08
N ASN A 3 -10.21 -8.55 3.20
CA ASN A 3 -8.93 -8.33 2.57
C ASN A 3 -7.89 -7.87 3.60
N THR A 4 -6.63 -7.97 3.22
CA THR A 4 -5.50 -7.46 4.00
C THR A 4 -4.90 -6.28 3.24
N ILE A 5 -4.61 -5.20 3.94
CA ILE A 5 -4.05 -3.99 3.36
C ILE A 5 -2.69 -3.71 3.97
N VAL A 6 -1.71 -3.46 3.12
CA VAL A 6 -0.36 -3.07 3.56
C VAL A 6 -0.20 -1.57 3.28
N LEU A 7 0.13 -0.83 4.32
CA LEU A 7 0.38 0.60 4.26
C LEU A 7 1.89 0.82 4.46
N PHE A 8 2.57 1.27 3.43
CA PHE A 8 3.99 1.55 3.47
C PHE A 8 4.19 3.06 3.39
N GLU A 9 4.48 3.66 4.53
CA GLU A 9 4.79 5.08 4.64
C GLU A 9 6.30 5.23 4.51
N VAL A 10 6.76 5.97 3.51
CA VAL A 10 8.19 6.10 3.26
C VAL A 10 8.58 7.54 3.02
N THR A 11 9.65 7.99 3.68
CA THR A 11 10.28 9.26 3.39
C THR A 11 11.55 8.98 2.61
N VAL A 12 11.64 9.51 1.39
CA VAL A 12 12.74 9.27 0.48
C VAL A 12 13.81 10.33 0.72
N LYS A 13 15.08 9.92 0.72
CA LYS A 13 16.20 10.83 0.86
C LYS A 13 16.21 11.86 -0.26
N ASN A 14 16.70 13.06 0.04
CA ASN A 14 16.90 14.10 -0.97
C ASN A 14 17.73 13.56 -2.13
N GLY A 15 17.25 13.82 -3.35
CA GLY A 15 17.95 13.38 -4.57
C GLY A 15 17.74 11.92 -4.94
N ARG A 16 16.98 11.14 -4.14
CA ARG A 16 16.76 9.72 -4.40
C ARG A 16 15.36 9.39 -4.90
N MET A 17 14.50 10.39 -5.06
CA MET A 17 13.11 10.15 -5.47
C MET A 17 13.02 9.45 -6.84
N ASP A 18 13.78 9.90 -7.83
CA ASP A 18 13.76 9.30 -9.16
C ASP A 18 14.21 7.85 -9.13
N ASP A 19 15.26 7.55 -8.38
CA ASP A 19 15.76 6.18 -8.21
C ASP A 19 14.71 5.29 -7.53
N TYR A 20 14.08 5.81 -6.48
CA TYR A 20 13.04 5.07 -5.78
C TYR A 20 11.84 4.76 -6.68
N LEU A 21 11.36 5.77 -7.42
CA LEU A 21 10.22 5.58 -8.33
C LEU A 21 10.55 4.62 -9.47
N LYS A 22 11.76 4.66 -9.97
CA LYS A 22 12.23 3.74 -11.01
C LYS A 22 12.26 2.31 -10.51
N MET A 23 12.82 2.09 -9.32
CA MET A 23 12.86 0.77 -8.72
C MET A 23 11.46 0.25 -8.42
N SER A 24 10.62 1.08 -7.81
CA SER A 24 9.25 0.73 -7.50
C SER A 24 8.46 0.38 -8.77
N GLY A 25 8.69 1.13 -9.86
CA GLY A 25 8.08 0.85 -11.16
C GLY A 25 8.51 -0.48 -11.75
N SER A 26 9.75 -0.89 -11.50
CA SER A 26 10.26 -2.18 -11.99
C SER A 26 9.59 -3.38 -11.34
N LEU A 27 8.95 -3.20 -10.20
CA LEU A 27 8.23 -4.26 -9.51
C LEU A 27 6.76 -4.40 -9.95
N LYS A 28 6.29 -3.46 -10.75
CA LYS A 28 4.86 -3.36 -11.08
C LYS A 28 4.32 -4.62 -11.75
N GLU A 29 5.05 -5.18 -12.70
CA GLU A 29 4.65 -6.39 -13.40
C GLU A 29 4.62 -7.60 -12.45
N SER A 30 5.67 -7.77 -11.65
CA SER A 30 5.74 -8.86 -10.68
C SER A 30 4.62 -8.75 -9.65
N LEU A 31 4.32 -7.53 -9.21
CA LEU A 31 3.24 -7.28 -8.26
C LEU A 31 1.89 -7.65 -8.87
N ALA A 32 1.63 -7.25 -10.10
CA ALA A 32 0.38 -7.55 -10.78
C ALA A 32 0.11 -9.06 -10.92
N ASN A 33 1.19 -9.85 -11.00
CA ASN A 33 1.09 -11.31 -11.12
C ASN A 33 1.20 -12.04 -9.78
N ALA A 34 1.34 -11.33 -8.67
CA ALA A 34 1.46 -11.96 -7.35
C ALA A 34 0.13 -12.59 -6.92
N GLU A 35 0.21 -13.75 -6.30
CA GLU A 35 -0.97 -14.47 -5.81
C GLU A 35 -1.75 -13.62 -4.81
N GLY A 36 -3.04 -13.48 -5.04
CA GLY A 36 -3.94 -12.74 -4.15
C GLY A 36 -3.81 -11.23 -4.19
N PHE A 37 -3.04 -10.69 -5.11
CA PHE A 37 -2.93 -9.24 -5.29
C PHE A 37 -4.23 -8.69 -5.88
N ILE A 38 -4.78 -7.63 -5.28
CA ILE A 38 -6.02 -7.00 -5.72
C ILE A 38 -5.73 -5.66 -6.40
N ARG A 39 -5.05 -4.76 -5.70
CA ARG A 39 -4.68 -3.45 -6.27
C ARG A 39 -3.59 -2.78 -5.45
N ALA A 40 -2.94 -1.80 -6.04
CA ALA A 40 -1.98 -0.95 -5.36
C ALA A 40 -2.05 0.46 -5.92
N GLU A 41 -1.74 1.41 -5.08
CA GLU A 41 -1.71 2.82 -5.46
C GLU A 41 -0.76 3.57 -4.54
N ARG A 42 -0.08 4.57 -5.07
CA ARG A 42 0.80 5.43 -4.29
C ARG A 42 0.20 6.81 -4.18
N PHE A 43 0.41 7.42 -3.02
CA PHE A 43 -0.11 8.75 -2.68
C PHE A 43 1.04 9.60 -2.16
N SER A 44 1.03 10.88 -2.49
CA SER A 44 2.01 11.82 -1.99
C SER A 44 1.42 12.59 -0.80
N SER A 45 2.22 12.75 0.26
CA SER A 45 1.78 13.54 1.42
C SER A 45 1.67 15.02 1.05
N LEU A 46 0.57 15.66 1.43
CA LEU A 46 0.41 17.09 1.26
C LEU A 46 1.10 17.88 2.38
N ALA A 47 1.36 17.22 3.50
CA ALA A 47 1.96 17.87 4.68
C ALA A 47 3.48 17.76 4.70
N THR A 48 4.05 16.71 4.12
CA THR A 48 5.48 16.41 4.21
C THR A 48 6.06 16.15 2.83
N GLU A 49 6.95 17.02 2.39
CA GLU A 49 7.65 16.85 1.12
C GLU A 49 8.52 15.60 1.16
N GLY A 50 8.53 14.84 0.06
CA GLY A 50 9.34 13.64 -0.07
C GLY A 50 8.76 12.42 0.62
N LYS A 51 7.55 12.52 1.18
CA LYS A 51 6.89 11.40 1.84
C LYS A 51 5.78 10.84 0.96
N LEU A 52 5.80 9.52 0.80
CA LEU A 52 4.80 8.78 0.02
C LEU A 52 4.14 7.72 0.89
N LEU A 53 2.90 7.41 0.53
CA LEU A 53 2.20 6.23 1.03
C LEU A 53 1.99 5.28 -0.14
N SER A 54 2.52 4.06 -0.02
CA SER A 54 2.22 2.97 -0.95
C SER A 54 1.21 2.06 -0.26
N MET A 55 0.04 1.91 -0.87
CA MET A 55 -1.02 1.06 -0.34
C MET A 55 -1.21 -0.12 -1.28
N SER A 56 -1.20 -1.34 -0.74
CA SER A 56 -1.52 -2.53 -1.51
C SER A 56 -2.60 -3.33 -0.80
N VAL A 57 -3.53 -3.87 -1.60
CA VAL A 57 -4.68 -4.63 -1.11
C VAL A 57 -4.55 -6.06 -1.59
N TRP A 58 -4.74 -7.01 -0.67
CA TRP A 58 -4.50 -8.45 -0.87
C TRP A 58 -5.68 -9.26 -0.37
N GLU A 59 -5.84 -10.47 -0.91
CA GLU A 59 -6.92 -11.36 -0.48
C GLU A 59 -6.77 -11.77 0.99
N ASN A 60 -5.54 -11.99 1.45
CA ASN A 60 -5.26 -12.38 2.84
C ASN A 60 -3.79 -12.14 3.19
N GLU A 61 -3.45 -12.34 4.46
CA GLU A 61 -2.07 -12.13 4.93
C GLU A 61 -1.09 -13.18 4.41
N GLU A 62 -1.55 -14.39 4.12
CA GLU A 62 -0.67 -15.40 3.52
C GLU A 62 -0.13 -14.93 2.18
N CYS A 63 -0.96 -14.30 1.36
CA CYS A 63 -0.54 -13.73 0.08
C CYS A 63 0.45 -12.58 0.28
N VAL A 64 0.24 -11.75 1.28
CA VAL A 64 1.19 -10.70 1.67
C VAL A 64 2.53 -11.30 2.04
N SER A 65 2.51 -12.38 2.83
CA SER A 65 3.73 -13.08 3.26
C SER A 65 4.51 -13.65 2.07
N LYS A 66 3.82 -14.24 1.11
CA LYS A 66 4.45 -14.77 -0.11
C LYS A 66 5.11 -13.66 -0.91
N TRP A 67 4.43 -12.54 -1.08
CA TRP A 67 5.00 -11.37 -1.77
C TRP A 67 6.21 -10.81 -1.03
N ARG A 68 6.09 -10.64 0.29
CA ARG A 68 7.19 -10.14 1.12
C ARG A 68 8.45 -11.00 0.96
N ASN A 69 8.28 -12.30 0.83
CA ASN A 69 9.39 -13.24 0.72
C ASN A 69 9.85 -13.50 -0.72
N PHE A 70 9.17 -12.90 -1.70
CA PHE A 70 9.58 -13.01 -3.09
C PHE A 70 10.95 -12.35 -3.29
N ALA A 71 11.89 -13.07 -3.91
CA ALA A 71 13.29 -12.64 -4.00
C ALA A 71 13.46 -11.22 -4.57
N VAL A 72 12.75 -10.89 -5.64
CA VAL A 72 12.86 -9.58 -6.29
C VAL A 72 12.38 -8.47 -5.34
N HIS A 73 11.28 -8.71 -4.62
CA HIS A 73 10.77 -7.75 -3.63
C HIS A 73 11.77 -7.56 -2.47
N ARG A 74 12.36 -8.64 -2.00
CA ARG A 74 13.40 -8.60 -0.94
C ARG A 74 14.60 -7.77 -1.36
N MET A 75 15.05 -7.96 -2.59
CA MET A 75 16.18 -7.20 -3.12
C MET A 75 15.87 -5.71 -3.22
N ALA A 76 14.68 -5.36 -3.73
CA ALA A 76 14.24 -3.97 -3.82
C ALA A 76 14.11 -3.32 -2.46
N GLN A 77 13.56 -4.04 -1.48
CA GLN A 77 13.38 -3.56 -0.11
C GLN A 77 14.74 -3.27 0.55
N LYS A 78 15.69 -4.18 0.36
CA LYS A 78 17.05 -4.00 0.89
C LYS A 78 17.74 -2.81 0.25
N HIS A 79 17.64 -2.67 -1.07
CA HIS A 79 18.22 -1.53 -1.78
C HIS A 79 17.62 -0.20 -1.28
N GLY A 80 16.31 -0.15 -1.14
CA GLY A 80 15.63 1.05 -0.67
C GLY A 80 16.10 1.45 0.72
N ARG A 81 16.13 0.49 1.65
CA ARG A 81 16.55 0.73 3.03
C ARG A 81 17.99 1.24 3.10
N MET A 82 18.87 0.70 2.28
CA MET A 82 20.29 1.06 2.30
C MET A 82 20.61 2.35 1.55
N ASN A 83 19.84 2.70 0.53
CA ASN A 83 20.20 3.78 -0.39
C ASN A 83 19.19 4.91 -0.48
N ASP A 84 17.89 4.61 -0.46
CA ASP A 84 16.86 5.56 -0.86
C ASP A 84 16.03 6.11 0.30
N PHE A 85 15.85 5.33 1.38
CA PHE A 85 14.91 5.67 2.45
C PHE A 85 15.58 6.45 3.57
N ALA A 86 15.00 7.62 3.92
CA ALA A 86 15.35 8.32 5.14
C ALA A 86 14.63 7.69 6.34
N ASP A 87 13.38 7.26 6.11
CA ASP A 87 12.56 6.61 7.13
C ASP A 87 11.43 5.84 6.45
N TYR A 88 10.90 4.82 7.13
CA TYR A 88 9.70 4.14 6.67
C TYR A 88 8.98 3.44 7.82
N LYS A 89 7.68 3.21 7.61
CA LYS A 89 6.84 2.47 8.54
C LYS A 89 5.90 1.58 7.73
N ILE A 90 5.81 0.33 8.12
CA ILE A 90 4.90 -0.63 7.49
C ILE A 90 3.79 -0.97 8.48
N THR A 91 2.55 -0.83 8.05
CA THR A 91 1.39 -1.20 8.85
C THR A 91 0.54 -2.17 8.02
N VAL A 92 0.26 -3.33 8.60
CA VAL A 92 -0.61 -4.33 7.96
C VAL A 92 -1.92 -4.32 8.71
N VAL A 93 -3.02 -4.10 7.99
CA VAL A 93 -4.34 -3.94 8.61
C VAL A 93 -5.38 -4.77 7.87
N THR A 94 -6.46 -5.09 8.57
CA THR A 94 -7.67 -5.64 7.95
C THR A 94 -8.78 -4.61 8.14
N PRO A 95 -9.60 -4.34 7.08
CA PRO A 95 -10.67 -3.37 7.23
C PRO A 95 -11.70 -3.82 8.25
N VAL A 96 -12.03 -2.94 9.19
CA VAL A 96 -13.16 -3.15 10.08
C VAL A 96 -14.44 -3.01 9.27
N ARG A 97 -14.45 -2.07 8.34
CA ARG A 97 -15.61 -1.74 7.53
C ARG A 97 -15.13 -1.04 6.27
N SER A 98 -15.75 -1.33 5.14
CA SER A 98 -15.45 -0.67 3.89
C SER A 98 -16.73 -0.44 3.12
N TYR A 99 -16.97 0.79 2.72
CA TYR A 99 -18.14 1.17 1.93
C TYR A 99 -17.79 2.40 1.11
N THR A 100 -18.59 2.67 0.09
CA THR A 100 -18.33 3.75 -0.84
C THR A 100 -19.51 4.73 -0.86
N MET A 101 -19.40 5.75 -1.67
CA MET A 101 -20.48 6.70 -1.88
C MET A 101 -21.74 6.00 -2.45
N ILE A 102 -21.55 4.97 -3.26
CA ILE A 102 -22.62 4.24 -3.94
C ILE A 102 -22.96 2.93 -3.24
N ASP A 103 -21.95 2.12 -2.93
CA ASP A 103 -22.16 0.86 -2.20
C ASP A 103 -22.15 1.15 -0.71
N ARG A 104 -23.35 1.22 -0.14
CA ARG A 104 -23.58 1.59 1.25
C ARG A 104 -23.94 0.39 2.14
N ALA A 105 -23.75 -0.83 1.64
CA ALA A 105 -24.18 -2.04 2.37
C ALA A 105 -23.52 -2.16 3.74
N ALA A 106 -22.24 -1.84 3.84
CA ALA A 106 -21.50 -1.92 5.11
C ALA A 106 -21.44 -0.59 5.88
N ALA A 107 -22.09 0.45 5.37
CA ALA A 107 -22.08 1.76 6.03
C ALA A 107 -22.87 1.70 7.34
N PRO A 108 -22.47 2.45 8.38
CA PRO A 108 -23.24 2.55 9.61
C PRO A 108 -24.63 3.10 9.33
N ALA A 109 -25.61 2.54 10.03
CA ALA A 109 -27.02 2.96 9.85
C ALA A 109 -27.22 4.45 10.14
N ASP A 110 -26.53 4.98 11.13
CA ASP A 110 -26.62 6.39 11.49
C ASP A 110 -26.10 7.31 10.40
N SER A 111 -25.03 6.88 9.70
CA SER A 111 -24.49 7.64 8.56
C SER A 111 -25.47 7.65 7.39
N ASN A 112 -26.05 6.50 7.08
CA ASN A 112 -27.05 6.42 6.01
C ASN A 112 -28.27 7.27 6.32
N ALA A 113 -28.73 7.25 7.57
CA ALA A 113 -29.88 8.05 8.00
C ALA A 113 -29.59 9.55 7.89
N TYR A 114 -28.44 9.99 8.36
CA TYR A 114 -28.05 11.40 8.29
C TYR A 114 -27.95 11.91 6.87
N LEU A 115 -27.36 11.11 5.98
CA LEU A 115 -27.17 11.47 4.58
C LEU A 115 -28.39 11.20 3.69
N GLU A 116 -29.43 10.60 4.25
CA GLU A 116 -30.65 10.25 3.52
C GLU A 116 -30.40 9.33 2.33
N VAL A 117 -29.55 8.34 2.53
CA VAL A 117 -29.18 7.36 1.50
C VAL A 117 -29.48 5.94 1.91
#